data_9348c3fd94cb1464b0c5a6c955e8124a
#
_entry.id   9348c3fd94cb1464b0c5a6c955e8124a
#
_cell.length_a   1.000
_cell.length_b   1.000
_cell.length_c   1.000
_cell.angle_alpha   90.00
_cell.angle_beta   90.00
_cell.angle_gamma   90.00
#
_symmetry.space_group_name_H-M   'P 1'
#
loop_
_entity.id
_entity.type
_entity.pdbx_description
1 polymer ?
#
loop_
_entity_poly.entity_id
_entity_poly.type
_entity_poly.pdbx_seq_one_letter_code
_entity_poly.pdbx_strand_id
1 'polypeptide(L)'
;PYVRGRDRSREPKEIIREVERLAADGVVEIMLLGQNVNSYGKNLEQPMTFAQLLQEIEKVDGIERIRFMTSHPKDLSDDLIEVMKNSKKICKHLHLPLQSGSSRILKLMNRRYDKEHYLELVDKIRAAVPDIALTTDIIVGFPGETEEDFEETMDVVRKVRYDSAFTFIYSKRTGTPAAVMEDQIPEDVIKARFDRLLKEVQTISAEKAGALTGQTLSVLIEEKNEQDASLVTGRLSNNSVVHLPGTEDMIGKIVNVKLLECKGFYYMG
;
A
#
# COMPACT_ATOMS: atom_id res chain seq x y z
N PRO A 1 -4.94 1.03 21.14
CA PRO A 1 -6.34 1.32 21.52
C PRO A 1 -6.40 2.30 22.68
N TYR A 2 -5.57 2.11 23.71
CA TYR A 2 -5.63 2.89 24.95
C TYR A 2 -5.20 4.36 24.79
N VAL A 3 -4.47 4.71 23.74
CA VAL A 3 -3.89 6.04 23.55
C VAL A 3 -4.68 6.89 22.54
N ARG A 4 -5.32 6.26 21.55
CA ARG A 4 -6.00 6.98 20.44
C ARG A 4 -7.53 6.95 20.51
N GLY A 5 -8.12 6.19 21.43
CA GLY A 5 -9.57 6.05 21.54
C GLY A 5 -10.22 5.27 20.39
N ARG A 6 -11.52 5.48 20.18
CA ARG A 6 -12.28 4.87 19.08
C ARG A 6 -12.07 5.65 17.78
N ASP A 7 -12.08 4.94 16.66
CA ASP A 7 -12.04 5.55 15.34
C ASP A 7 -13.17 6.56 15.16
N ARG A 8 -12.87 7.71 14.59
CA ARG A 8 -13.83 8.75 14.25
C ARG A 8 -13.64 9.14 12.79
N SER A 9 -14.71 9.02 12.03
CA SER A 9 -14.76 9.53 10.65
C SER A 9 -15.04 11.03 10.69
N ARG A 10 -14.30 11.78 9.88
CA ARG A 10 -14.61 13.19 9.64
C ARG A 10 -15.83 13.29 8.73
N GLU A 11 -16.59 14.36 8.85
CA GLU A 11 -17.73 14.62 8.00
C GLU A 11 -17.32 14.74 6.53
N PRO A 12 -18.03 14.06 5.58
CA PRO A 12 -17.67 14.08 4.17
C PRO A 12 -17.55 15.48 3.59
N LYS A 13 -18.46 16.37 3.95
CA LYS A 13 -18.44 17.78 3.50
C LYS A 13 -17.21 18.54 3.93
N GLU A 14 -16.64 18.23 5.09
CA GLU A 14 -15.42 18.87 5.56
C GLU A 14 -14.20 18.37 4.76
N ILE A 15 -14.15 17.07 4.47
CA ILE A 15 -13.08 16.46 3.66
C ILE A 15 -13.12 17.05 2.24
N ILE A 16 -14.30 17.08 1.61
CA ILE A 16 -14.45 17.61 0.25
C ILE A 16 -14.03 19.08 0.19
N ARG A 17 -14.48 19.92 1.12
CA ARG A 17 -14.07 21.33 1.20
C ARG A 17 -12.56 21.50 1.39
N GLU A 18 -11.92 20.63 2.16
CA GLU A 18 -10.47 20.66 2.31
C GLU A 18 -9.78 20.30 0.99
N VAL A 19 -10.26 19.28 0.28
CA VAL A 19 -9.73 18.89 -1.03
C VAL A 19 -9.93 19.98 -2.07
N GLU A 20 -11.10 20.62 -2.12
CA GLU A 20 -11.37 21.78 -2.99
C GLU A 20 -10.42 22.95 -2.72
N ARG A 21 -10.15 23.27 -1.45
CA ARG A 21 -9.19 24.29 -1.08
C ARG A 21 -7.77 23.92 -1.49
N LEU A 22 -7.33 22.68 -1.26
CA LEU A 22 -6.02 22.21 -1.69
C LEU A 22 -5.87 22.27 -3.22
N ALA A 23 -6.91 21.91 -3.98
CA ALA A 23 -6.92 22.03 -5.41
C ALA A 23 -6.81 23.50 -5.88
N ALA A 24 -7.52 24.43 -5.22
CA ALA A 24 -7.43 25.87 -5.48
C ALA A 24 -6.03 26.43 -5.17
N ASP A 25 -5.32 25.87 -4.20
CA ASP A 25 -3.93 26.17 -3.85
C ASP A 25 -2.89 25.50 -4.80
N GLY A 26 -3.36 24.77 -5.84
CA GLY A 26 -2.51 24.13 -6.85
C GLY A 26 -2.04 22.72 -6.51
N VAL A 27 -2.57 22.09 -5.47
CA VAL A 27 -2.28 20.69 -5.16
C VAL A 27 -2.95 19.78 -6.19
N VAL A 28 -2.18 18.89 -6.82
CA VAL A 28 -2.65 17.98 -7.87
C VAL A 28 -2.80 16.53 -7.43
N GLU A 29 -2.11 16.12 -6.37
CA GLU A 29 -2.23 14.78 -5.77
C GLU A 29 -2.53 14.89 -4.28
N ILE A 30 -3.47 14.08 -3.80
CA ILE A 30 -3.80 13.95 -2.38
C ILE A 30 -3.62 12.50 -1.93
N MET A 31 -3.26 12.34 -0.65
CA MET A 31 -3.23 11.04 0.00
C MET A 31 -4.18 11.01 1.19
N LEU A 32 -5.15 10.10 1.16
CA LEU A 32 -6.08 9.86 2.26
C LEU A 32 -5.47 8.89 3.26
N LEU A 33 -5.38 9.32 4.51
CA LEU A 33 -4.74 8.59 5.59
C LEU A 33 -5.73 8.29 6.72
N GLY A 34 -5.59 7.11 7.31
CA GLY A 34 -6.33 6.69 8.48
C GLY A 34 -5.71 5.41 9.07
N GLN A 35 -6.18 4.95 10.23
CA GLN A 35 -5.74 3.66 10.79
C GLN A 35 -6.27 2.46 9.97
N ASN A 36 -7.47 2.63 9.41
CA ASN A 36 -8.11 1.74 8.46
C ASN A 36 -9.09 2.58 7.63
N VAL A 37 -8.64 3.09 6.49
CA VAL A 37 -9.44 3.99 5.65
C VAL A 37 -10.71 3.31 5.12
N ASN A 38 -10.68 1.98 4.95
CA ASN A 38 -11.81 1.20 4.44
C ASN A 38 -12.98 1.15 5.44
N SER A 39 -12.72 1.45 6.72
CA SER A 39 -13.76 1.52 7.75
C SER A 39 -14.44 2.89 7.85
N TYR A 40 -14.05 3.84 6.99
CA TYR A 40 -14.61 5.18 6.98
C TYR A 40 -16.14 5.16 6.91
N GLY A 41 -16.74 6.08 7.63
CA GLY A 41 -18.17 6.39 7.59
C GLY A 41 -19.06 5.51 8.47
N LYS A 42 -18.54 4.42 9.06
CA LYS A 42 -19.32 3.52 9.92
C LYS A 42 -19.91 4.19 11.17
N ASN A 43 -19.37 5.33 11.58
CA ASN A 43 -19.76 6.08 12.78
C ASN A 43 -20.28 7.49 12.47
N LEU A 44 -20.63 7.77 11.21
CA LEU A 44 -21.29 9.00 10.80
C LEU A 44 -22.81 8.90 11.08
N GLU A 45 -23.46 10.02 11.36
CA GLU A 45 -24.92 10.10 11.50
C GLU A 45 -25.62 9.73 10.19
N GLN A 46 -25.07 10.19 9.07
CA GLN A 46 -25.48 9.77 7.73
C GLN A 46 -24.39 8.85 7.16
N PRO A 47 -24.61 7.53 7.09
CA PRO A 47 -23.63 6.59 6.63
C PRO A 47 -23.14 6.92 5.20
N MET A 48 -21.82 6.96 5.03
CA MET A 48 -21.17 7.09 3.72
C MET A 48 -19.97 6.13 3.70
N THR A 49 -19.87 5.28 2.68
CA THR A 49 -18.73 4.36 2.55
C THR A 49 -17.50 5.10 2.06
N PHE A 50 -16.32 4.50 2.28
CA PHE A 50 -15.08 5.04 1.72
C PHE A 50 -15.11 5.10 0.19
N ALA A 51 -15.72 4.11 -0.45
CA ALA A 51 -15.93 4.10 -1.91
C ALA A 51 -16.76 5.31 -2.38
N GLN A 52 -17.85 5.62 -1.68
CA GLN A 52 -18.67 6.81 -1.98
C GLN A 52 -17.90 8.12 -1.74
N LEU A 53 -17.10 8.20 -0.68
CA LEU A 53 -16.25 9.37 -0.44
C LEU A 53 -15.25 9.57 -1.60
N LEU A 54 -14.60 8.51 -2.06
CA LEU A 54 -13.68 8.58 -3.19
C LEU A 54 -14.37 9.08 -4.47
N GLN A 55 -15.60 8.63 -4.74
CA GLN A 55 -16.40 9.11 -5.89
C GLN A 55 -16.71 10.61 -5.80
N GLU A 56 -16.99 11.13 -4.60
CA GLU A 56 -17.19 12.57 -4.42
C GLU A 56 -15.88 13.37 -4.58
N ILE A 57 -14.78 12.88 -4.03
CA ILE A 57 -13.46 13.51 -4.19
C ILE A 57 -13.01 13.51 -5.66
N GLU A 58 -13.31 12.46 -6.42
CA GLU A 58 -12.96 12.38 -7.85
C GLU A 58 -13.60 13.49 -8.71
N LYS A 59 -14.71 14.06 -8.26
CA LYS A 59 -15.39 15.19 -8.93
C LYS A 59 -14.69 16.52 -8.74
N VAL A 60 -13.77 16.63 -7.78
CA VAL A 60 -13.06 17.89 -7.52
C VAL A 60 -12.10 18.19 -8.66
N ASP A 61 -12.30 19.34 -9.31
CA ASP A 61 -11.42 19.83 -10.37
C ASP A 61 -10.06 20.26 -9.78
N GLY A 62 -8.99 20.05 -10.55
CA GLY A 62 -7.62 20.36 -10.14
C GLY A 62 -6.90 19.21 -9.43
N ILE A 63 -7.60 18.26 -8.80
CA ILE A 63 -7.01 17.03 -8.32
C ILE A 63 -6.91 16.05 -9.49
N GLU A 64 -5.69 15.60 -9.78
CA GLU A 64 -5.40 14.67 -10.87
C GLU A 64 -5.10 13.25 -10.35
N ARG A 65 -4.65 13.12 -9.08
CA ARG A 65 -4.32 11.84 -8.46
C ARG A 65 -4.83 11.74 -7.03
N ILE A 66 -5.36 10.57 -6.71
CA ILE A 66 -5.85 10.21 -5.38
C ILE A 66 -5.13 8.94 -4.93
N ARG A 67 -4.47 9.00 -3.77
CA ARG A 67 -3.89 7.85 -3.09
C ARG A 67 -4.58 7.64 -1.76
N PHE A 68 -4.55 6.42 -1.29
CA PHE A 68 -4.93 6.09 0.07
C PHE A 68 -4.06 4.97 0.62
N MET A 69 -3.89 4.96 1.92
CA MET A 69 -3.05 4.00 2.63
C MET A 69 -3.82 3.33 3.76
N THR A 70 -3.27 2.22 4.26
CA THR A 70 -3.80 1.52 5.44
C THR A 70 -5.15 0.85 5.17
N SER A 71 -5.22 0.11 4.06
CA SER A 71 -6.35 -0.79 3.77
C SER A 71 -6.25 -2.04 4.65
N HIS A 72 -7.38 -2.48 5.19
CA HIS A 72 -7.45 -3.74 5.94
C HIS A 72 -8.20 -4.79 5.11
N PRO A 73 -7.65 -6.01 4.91
CA PRO A 73 -8.25 -7.03 4.05
C PRO A 73 -9.73 -7.30 4.35
N LYS A 74 -10.10 -7.33 5.64
CA LYS A 74 -11.48 -7.55 6.08
C LYS A 74 -12.47 -6.48 5.60
N ASP A 75 -12.04 -5.24 5.47
CA ASP A 75 -12.92 -4.09 5.22
C ASP A 75 -12.83 -3.60 3.76
N LEU A 76 -12.06 -4.27 2.91
CA LEU A 76 -11.97 -3.94 1.48
C LEU A 76 -13.18 -4.54 0.76
N SER A 77 -14.12 -3.66 0.38
CA SER A 77 -15.41 -4.05 -0.21
C SER A 77 -15.35 -4.16 -1.74
N ASP A 78 -16.29 -4.93 -2.31
CA ASP A 78 -16.44 -5.02 -3.77
C ASP A 78 -16.76 -3.64 -4.39
N ASP A 79 -17.51 -2.77 -3.68
CA ASP A 79 -17.78 -1.39 -4.12
C ASP A 79 -16.48 -0.57 -4.24
N LEU A 80 -15.54 -0.73 -3.32
CA LEU A 80 -14.25 -0.04 -3.39
C LEU A 80 -13.44 -0.54 -4.59
N ILE A 81 -13.42 -1.84 -4.83
CA ILE A 81 -12.75 -2.43 -6.00
C ILE A 81 -13.35 -1.89 -7.30
N GLU A 82 -14.67 -1.77 -7.39
CA GLU A 82 -15.34 -1.23 -8.58
C GLU A 82 -15.04 0.27 -8.77
N VAL A 83 -14.97 1.04 -7.69
CA VAL A 83 -14.55 2.45 -7.76
C VAL A 83 -13.10 2.56 -8.24
N MET A 84 -12.18 1.74 -7.71
CA MET A 84 -10.78 1.72 -8.17
C MET A 84 -10.65 1.37 -9.65
N LYS A 85 -11.45 0.41 -10.13
CA LYS A 85 -11.49 -0.02 -11.53
C LYS A 85 -11.93 1.10 -12.49
N ASN A 86 -12.95 1.86 -12.10
CA ASN A 86 -13.58 2.86 -12.97
C ASN A 86 -12.95 4.24 -12.84
N SER A 87 -12.21 4.51 -11.76
CA SER A 87 -11.60 5.81 -11.52
C SER A 87 -10.44 6.11 -12.48
N LYS A 88 -10.38 7.38 -12.89
CA LYS A 88 -9.26 7.92 -13.68
C LYS A 88 -8.20 8.59 -12.81
N LYS A 89 -8.53 8.92 -11.56
CA LYS A 89 -7.66 9.66 -10.63
C LYS A 89 -7.06 8.78 -9.55
N ILE A 90 -7.72 7.68 -9.15
CA ILE A 90 -7.18 6.76 -8.13
C ILE A 90 -5.92 6.09 -8.68
N CYS A 91 -4.84 6.26 -7.95
CA CYS A 91 -3.55 5.68 -8.30
C CYS A 91 -3.58 4.14 -8.21
N LYS A 92 -2.89 3.49 -9.14
CA LYS A 92 -2.84 2.02 -9.25
C LYS A 92 -1.84 1.42 -8.25
N HIS A 93 -2.06 1.72 -7.00
CA HIS A 93 -1.27 1.22 -5.87
C HIS A 93 -2.19 0.95 -4.70
N LEU A 94 -2.07 -0.23 -4.12
CA LEU A 94 -2.82 -0.62 -2.93
C LEU A 94 -1.87 -1.26 -1.90
N HIS A 95 -1.85 -0.70 -0.70
CA HIS A 95 -1.19 -1.31 0.43
C HIS A 95 -2.18 -2.21 1.18
N LEU A 96 -1.96 -3.53 1.12
CA LEU A 96 -2.84 -4.56 1.69
C LEU A 96 -2.04 -5.47 2.64
N PRO A 97 -1.97 -5.15 3.94
CA PRO A 97 -1.19 -5.91 4.91
C PRO A 97 -1.63 -7.36 5.05
N LEU A 98 -0.73 -8.29 4.76
CA LEU A 98 -0.93 -9.75 4.94
C LEU A 98 -0.72 -10.16 6.40
N GLN A 99 0.33 -9.65 7.03
CA GLN A 99 0.86 -9.97 8.34
C GLN A 99 1.48 -11.38 8.41
N SER A 100 0.76 -12.43 8.03
CA SER A 100 1.20 -13.83 7.93
C SER A 100 0.41 -14.55 6.84
N GLY A 101 1.01 -15.51 6.18
CA GLY A 101 0.32 -16.40 5.22
C GLY A 101 -0.31 -17.62 5.87
N SER A 102 -0.13 -17.83 7.18
CA SER A 102 -0.77 -18.92 7.91
C SER A 102 -2.07 -18.47 8.57
N SER A 103 -3.19 -19.11 8.22
CA SER A 103 -4.50 -18.86 8.83
C SER A 103 -4.49 -19.09 10.34
N ARG A 104 -3.66 -20.04 10.83
CA ARG A 104 -3.46 -20.29 12.25
C ARG A 104 -2.79 -19.12 12.95
N ILE A 105 -1.72 -18.57 12.38
CA ILE A 105 -1.00 -17.42 12.93
C ILE A 105 -1.85 -16.15 12.84
N LEU A 106 -2.56 -15.93 11.75
CA LEU A 106 -3.51 -14.81 11.62
C LEU A 106 -4.55 -14.82 12.74
N LYS A 107 -5.09 -15.98 13.09
CA LYS A 107 -6.02 -16.14 14.22
C LYS A 107 -5.36 -15.78 15.57
N LEU A 108 -4.13 -16.21 15.81
CA LEU A 108 -3.37 -15.86 17.01
C LEU A 108 -3.06 -14.35 17.07
N MET A 109 -2.82 -13.71 15.92
CA MET A 109 -2.68 -12.25 15.80
C MET A 109 -4.02 -11.49 15.90
N ASN A 110 -5.13 -12.19 16.18
CA ASN A 110 -6.48 -11.62 16.22
C ASN A 110 -6.89 -10.96 14.90
N ARG A 111 -6.42 -11.49 13.77
CA ARG A 111 -6.88 -11.07 12.43
C ARG A 111 -8.19 -11.77 12.10
N ARG A 112 -9.09 -11.04 11.43
CA ARG A 112 -10.44 -11.51 11.10
C ARG A 112 -10.57 -11.89 9.63
N TYR A 113 -9.50 -12.41 9.06
CA TYR A 113 -9.41 -13.00 7.73
C TYR A 113 -8.42 -14.18 7.79
N ASP A 114 -8.52 -15.09 6.85
CA ASP A 114 -7.63 -16.21 6.65
C ASP A 114 -6.86 -16.07 5.31
N LYS A 115 -5.98 -17.02 5.04
CA LYS A 115 -5.16 -17.09 3.84
C LYS A 115 -6.02 -17.13 2.57
N GLU A 116 -7.06 -17.95 2.58
CA GLU A 116 -7.95 -18.19 1.46
C GLU A 116 -8.68 -16.90 1.07
N HIS A 117 -9.31 -16.26 2.04
CA HIS A 117 -10.00 -14.97 1.83
C HIS A 117 -9.04 -13.88 1.32
N TYR A 118 -7.81 -13.85 1.84
CA TYR A 118 -6.80 -12.88 1.38
C TYR A 118 -6.44 -13.10 -0.09
N LEU A 119 -6.21 -14.36 -0.50
CA LEU A 119 -5.87 -14.69 -1.89
C LEU A 119 -7.03 -14.41 -2.84
N GLU A 120 -8.27 -14.77 -2.48
CA GLU A 120 -9.47 -14.44 -3.26
C GLU A 120 -9.62 -12.92 -3.44
N LEU A 121 -9.34 -12.15 -2.39
CA LEU A 121 -9.37 -10.70 -2.46
C LEU A 121 -8.32 -10.14 -3.43
N VAL A 122 -7.09 -10.65 -3.39
CA VAL A 122 -6.03 -10.29 -4.32
C VAL A 122 -6.43 -10.59 -5.77
N ASP A 123 -7.02 -11.76 -6.01
CA ASP A 123 -7.48 -12.16 -7.35
C ASP A 123 -8.59 -11.24 -7.86
N LYS A 124 -9.57 -10.88 -7.02
CA LYS A 124 -10.61 -9.90 -7.35
C LYS A 124 -10.03 -8.53 -7.71
N ILE A 125 -9.08 -8.04 -6.90
CA ILE A 125 -8.43 -6.75 -7.12
C ILE A 125 -7.70 -6.75 -8.47
N ARG A 126 -6.92 -7.79 -8.77
CA ARG A 126 -6.18 -7.90 -10.03
C ARG A 126 -7.06 -8.11 -11.25
N ALA A 127 -8.17 -8.82 -11.10
CA ALA A 127 -9.15 -8.95 -12.16
C ALA A 127 -9.80 -7.59 -12.50
N ALA A 128 -10.04 -6.74 -11.50
CA ALA A 128 -10.62 -5.42 -11.69
C ALA A 128 -9.60 -4.38 -12.17
N VAL A 129 -8.36 -4.41 -11.64
CA VAL A 129 -7.26 -3.49 -11.93
C VAL A 129 -5.98 -4.31 -12.22
N PRO A 130 -5.80 -4.81 -13.46
CA PRO A 130 -4.74 -5.78 -13.79
C PRO A 130 -3.30 -5.29 -13.53
N ASP A 131 -3.07 -3.98 -13.66
CA ASP A 131 -1.76 -3.32 -13.49
C ASP A 131 -1.57 -2.69 -12.11
N ILE A 132 -2.38 -3.08 -11.12
CA ILE A 132 -2.24 -2.58 -9.76
C ILE A 132 -0.95 -3.08 -9.11
N ALA A 133 -0.21 -2.15 -8.51
CA ALA A 133 0.90 -2.48 -7.62
C ALA A 133 0.37 -2.82 -6.23
N LEU A 134 0.71 -3.98 -5.73
CA LEU A 134 0.36 -4.43 -4.39
C LEU A 134 1.57 -4.37 -3.47
N THR A 135 1.42 -3.69 -2.34
CA THR A 135 2.39 -3.69 -1.24
C THR A 135 1.78 -4.27 0.02
N THR A 136 2.61 -4.80 0.90
CA THR A 136 2.14 -5.50 2.10
C THR A 136 3.07 -5.34 3.28
N ASP A 137 2.58 -5.72 4.47
CA ASP A 137 3.37 -5.94 5.69
C ASP A 137 3.40 -7.43 6.01
N ILE A 138 4.57 -7.95 6.40
CA ILE A 138 4.77 -9.34 6.83
C ILE A 138 5.58 -9.34 8.11
N ILE A 139 5.12 -10.10 9.10
CA ILE A 139 5.78 -10.28 10.40
C ILE A 139 6.25 -11.72 10.50
N VAL A 140 7.53 -11.91 10.80
CA VAL A 140 8.16 -13.22 11.04
C VAL A 140 8.45 -13.40 12.53
N GLY A 141 8.36 -14.63 13.00
CA GLY A 141 8.71 -14.98 14.37
C GLY A 141 7.64 -14.61 15.39
N PHE A 142 6.39 -14.55 14.98
CA PHE A 142 5.28 -14.42 15.93
C PHE A 142 5.27 -15.64 16.87
N PRO A 143 4.99 -15.48 18.19
CA PRO A 143 4.99 -16.60 19.14
C PRO A 143 4.12 -17.78 18.66
N GLY A 144 4.71 -18.98 18.70
CA GLY A 144 4.07 -20.20 18.21
C GLY A 144 4.12 -20.43 16.70
N GLU A 145 4.78 -19.56 15.90
CA GLU A 145 4.98 -19.80 14.46
C GLU A 145 5.86 -21.02 14.23
N THR A 146 5.35 -22.03 13.53
CA THR A 146 6.13 -23.21 13.12
C THR A 146 6.83 -22.98 11.78
N GLU A 147 7.66 -23.93 11.34
CA GLU A 147 8.27 -23.85 10.01
C GLU A 147 7.20 -23.98 8.91
N GLU A 148 6.18 -24.80 9.12
CA GLU A 148 5.06 -24.97 8.21
C GLU A 148 4.26 -23.65 8.06
N ASP A 149 4.00 -22.93 9.15
CA ASP A 149 3.36 -21.61 9.11
C ASP A 149 4.17 -20.59 8.32
N PHE A 150 5.50 -20.62 8.51
CA PHE A 150 6.39 -19.75 7.76
C PHE A 150 6.40 -20.10 6.26
N GLU A 151 6.41 -21.40 5.90
CA GLU A 151 6.31 -21.83 4.51
C GLU A 151 4.96 -21.45 3.87
N GLU A 152 3.86 -21.45 4.62
CA GLU A 152 2.59 -20.90 4.13
C GLU A 152 2.70 -19.41 3.81
N THR A 153 3.45 -18.65 4.61
CA THR A 153 3.73 -17.23 4.32
C THR A 153 4.56 -17.07 3.05
N MET A 154 5.59 -17.89 2.87
CA MET A 154 6.40 -17.91 1.65
C MET A 154 5.58 -18.29 0.41
N ASP A 155 4.65 -19.25 0.53
CA ASP A 155 3.72 -19.63 -0.54
C ASP A 155 2.84 -18.46 -0.98
N VAL A 156 2.26 -17.71 -0.03
CA VAL A 156 1.48 -16.50 -0.34
C VAL A 156 2.33 -15.45 -1.03
N VAL A 157 3.55 -15.20 -0.56
CA VAL A 157 4.48 -14.24 -1.19
C VAL A 157 4.76 -14.60 -2.64
N ARG A 158 5.02 -15.89 -2.93
CA ARG A 158 5.28 -16.39 -4.29
C ARG A 158 4.05 -16.33 -5.19
N LYS A 159 2.85 -16.58 -4.65
CA LYS A 159 1.58 -16.50 -5.40
C LYS A 159 1.17 -15.07 -5.70
N VAL A 160 1.21 -14.21 -4.68
CA VAL A 160 0.80 -12.81 -4.81
C VAL A 160 1.82 -12.00 -5.58
N ARG A 161 3.12 -12.25 -5.44
CA ARG A 161 4.18 -11.47 -6.10
C ARG A 161 4.00 -9.97 -5.87
N TYR A 162 4.28 -9.53 -4.66
CA TYR A 162 4.16 -8.13 -4.27
C TYR A 162 5.17 -7.24 -5.00
N ASP A 163 4.77 -6.00 -5.27
CA ASP A 163 5.67 -4.97 -5.82
C ASP A 163 6.70 -4.52 -4.77
N SER A 164 6.28 -4.51 -3.50
CA SER A 164 7.16 -4.32 -2.35
C SER A 164 6.51 -4.92 -1.10
N ALA A 165 7.32 -5.32 -0.12
CA ALA A 165 6.83 -5.75 1.18
C ALA A 165 7.69 -5.13 2.30
N PHE A 166 7.03 -4.60 3.31
CA PHE A 166 7.66 -4.22 4.56
C PHE A 166 7.70 -5.46 5.45
N THR A 167 8.92 -5.94 5.69
CA THR A 167 9.17 -7.16 6.45
C THR A 167 9.64 -6.81 7.85
N PHE A 168 9.04 -7.42 8.86
CA PHE A 168 9.31 -7.14 10.26
C PHE A 168 9.59 -8.45 11.01
N ILE A 169 10.50 -8.37 11.97
CA ILE A 169 10.63 -9.37 13.02
C ILE A 169 9.64 -9.00 14.13
N TYR A 170 8.91 -9.99 14.64
CA TYR A 170 8.02 -9.78 15.78
C TYR A 170 8.79 -9.16 16.96
N SER A 171 8.25 -8.09 17.51
CA SER A 171 8.79 -7.41 18.68
C SER A 171 7.79 -7.45 19.83
N LYS A 172 8.21 -7.92 20.99
CA LYS A 172 7.39 -7.98 22.20
C LYS A 172 6.95 -6.56 22.61
N ARG A 173 5.63 -6.39 22.74
CA ARG A 173 5.06 -5.13 23.24
C ARG A 173 4.41 -5.37 24.58
N THR A 174 4.90 -4.72 25.62
CA THR A 174 4.36 -4.82 26.98
C THR A 174 2.84 -4.61 26.98
N GLY A 175 2.12 -5.47 27.71
CA GLY A 175 0.66 -5.39 27.83
C GLY A 175 -0.11 -6.05 26.67
N THR A 176 0.56 -6.71 25.73
CA THR A 176 -0.13 -7.51 24.70
C THR A 176 -0.16 -9.00 25.06
N PRO A 177 -1.23 -9.75 24.67
CA PRO A 177 -1.28 -11.20 24.87
C PRO A 177 -0.07 -11.93 24.30
N ALA A 178 0.39 -11.55 23.11
CA ALA A 178 1.53 -12.15 22.43
C ALA A 178 2.86 -12.01 23.20
N ALA A 179 3.01 -10.96 24.01
CA ALA A 179 4.24 -10.74 24.81
C ALA A 179 4.42 -11.76 25.93
N VAL A 180 3.33 -12.38 26.40
CA VAL A 180 3.31 -13.35 27.49
C VAL A 180 3.08 -14.79 27.03
N MET A 181 3.00 -15.03 25.71
CA MET A 181 2.95 -16.39 25.16
C MET A 181 4.26 -17.14 25.46
N GLU A 182 4.16 -18.41 25.82
CA GLU A 182 5.31 -19.25 26.18
C GLU A 182 6.14 -19.68 24.95
N ASP A 183 5.47 -19.87 23.81
CA ASP A 183 6.09 -20.39 22.58
C ASP A 183 6.85 -19.31 21.79
N GLN A 184 7.77 -18.60 22.46
CA GLN A 184 8.65 -17.64 21.81
C GLN A 184 9.66 -18.35 20.93
N ILE A 185 9.86 -17.84 19.71
CA ILE A 185 10.76 -18.45 18.73
C ILE A 185 12.21 -18.06 19.02
N PRO A 186 13.19 -18.98 18.93
CA PRO A 186 14.62 -18.67 19.06
C PRO A 186 15.10 -17.65 18.02
N GLU A 187 16.01 -16.75 18.41
CA GLU A 187 16.47 -15.64 17.56
C GLU A 187 17.16 -16.11 16.27
N ASP A 188 17.92 -17.19 16.33
CA ASP A 188 18.58 -17.79 15.17
C ASP A 188 17.58 -18.33 14.14
N VAL A 189 16.49 -18.94 14.59
CA VAL A 189 15.38 -19.40 13.75
C VAL A 189 14.67 -18.22 13.11
N ILE A 190 14.36 -17.18 13.90
CA ILE A 190 13.72 -15.96 13.38
C ILE A 190 14.59 -15.32 12.30
N LYS A 191 15.90 -15.19 12.59
CA LYS A 191 16.84 -14.60 11.63
C LYS A 191 16.91 -15.39 10.34
N ALA A 192 17.01 -16.72 10.41
CA ALA A 192 17.05 -17.58 9.23
C ALA A 192 15.77 -17.44 8.36
N ARG A 193 14.59 -17.41 9.00
CA ARG A 193 13.31 -17.17 8.30
C ARG A 193 13.25 -15.78 7.69
N PHE A 194 13.66 -14.76 8.44
CA PHE A 194 13.65 -13.38 7.96
C PHE A 194 14.57 -13.20 6.74
N ASP A 195 15.77 -13.76 6.75
CA ASP A 195 16.70 -13.68 5.63
C ASP A 195 16.14 -14.37 4.37
N ARG A 196 15.45 -15.51 4.53
CA ARG A 196 14.75 -16.20 3.43
C ARG A 196 13.62 -15.36 2.85
N LEU A 197 12.77 -14.80 3.71
CA LEU A 197 11.67 -13.93 3.30
C LEU A 197 12.19 -12.69 2.57
N LEU A 198 13.20 -12.03 3.13
CA LEU A 198 13.77 -10.81 2.56
C LEU A 198 14.33 -11.07 1.16
N LYS A 199 15.07 -12.16 0.99
CA LYS A 199 15.61 -12.57 -0.31
C LYS A 199 14.51 -12.81 -1.35
N GLU A 200 13.45 -13.54 -0.98
CA GLU A 200 12.32 -13.82 -1.89
C GLU A 200 11.60 -12.54 -2.32
N VAL A 201 11.27 -11.68 -1.34
CA VAL A 201 10.61 -10.39 -1.60
C VAL A 201 11.46 -9.51 -2.50
N GLN A 202 12.77 -9.38 -2.24
CA GLN A 202 13.67 -8.57 -3.05
C GLN A 202 13.77 -9.11 -4.48
N THR A 203 13.85 -10.43 -4.65
CA THR A 203 13.88 -11.06 -5.98
C THR A 203 12.62 -10.72 -6.78
N ILE A 204 11.45 -10.92 -6.18
CA ILE A 204 10.16 -10.63 -6.83
C ILE A 204 10.02 -9.14 -7.16
N SER A 205 10.37 -8.26 -6.21
CA SER A 205 10.30 -6.81 -6.41
C SER A 205 11.21 -6.34 -7.55
N ALA A 206 12.42 -6.89 -7.63
CA ALA A 206 13.37 -6.57 -8.70
C ALA A 206 12.86 -7.04 -10.08
N GLU A 207 12.29 -8.24 -10.18
CA GLU A 207 11.69 -8.75 -11.42
C GLU A 207 10.53 -7.87 -11.89
N LYS A 208 9.62 -7.49 -10.98
CA LYS A 208 8.48 -6.63 -11.30
C LYS A 208 8.93 -5.22 -11.69
N ALA A 209 9.87 -4.66 -10.97
CA ALA A 209 10.44 -3.36 -11.30
C ALA A 209 11.15 -3.40 -12.66
N GLY A 210 11.97 -4.42 -12.93
CA GLY A 210 12.64 -4.60 -14.21
C GLY A 210 11.68 -4.66 -15.40
N ALA A 211 10.50 -5.25 -15.23
CA ALA A 211 9.48 -5.39 -16.28
C ALA A 211 8.87 -4.06 -16.77
N LEU A 212 9.02 -2.97 -16.02
CA LEU A 212 8.56 -1.64 -16.44
C LEU A 212 9.59 -0.90 -17.29
N THR A 213 10.85 -1.34 -17.30
CA THR A 213 11.91 -0.71 -18.12
C THR A 213 11.54 -0.76 -19.60
N GLY A 214 11.74 0.36 -20.29
CA GLY A 214 11.37 0.55 -21.70
C GLY A 214 9.94 1.03 -21.94
N GLN A 215 9.06 0.97 -20.94
CA GLN A 215 7.69 1.47 -21.03
C GLN A 215 7.67 3.00 -20.91
N THR A 216 6.66 3.63 -21.53
CA THR A 216 6.36 5.06 -21.36
C THR A 216 5.16 5.19 -20.44
N LEU A 217 5.38 5.82 -19.29
CA LEU A 217 4.39 5.92 -18.23
C LEU A 217 4.22 7.37 -17.77
N SER A 218 3.04 7.66 -17.20
CA SER A 218 2.69 8.98 -16.66
C SER A 218 3.33 9.19 -15.29
N VAL A 219 4.15 10.24 -15.16
CA VAL A 219 4.90 10.64 -13.96
C VAL A 219 4.40 12.00 -13.49
N LEU A 220 4.00 12.11 -12.24
CA LEU A 220 3.82 13.40 -11.57
C LEU A 220 5.16 13.89 -11.08
N ILE A 221 5.60 15.06 -11.50
CA ILE A 221 6.83 15.68 -11.01
C ILE A 221 6.54 16.32 -9.66
N GLU A 222 7.29 15.90 -8.64
CA GLU A 222 7.06 16.29 -7.24
C GLU A 222 8.03 17.37 -6.77
N GLU A 223 9.30 17.24 -7.17
CA GLU A 223 10.36 18.09 -6.63
C GLU A 223 11.60 18.13 -7.52
N LYS A 224 12.53 19.03 -7.24
CA LYS A 224 13.91 18.95 -7.73
C LYS A 224 14.63 17.77 -7.10
N ASN A 225 15.51 17.15 -7.85
CA ASN A 225 16.38 16.12 -7.28
C ASN A 225 17.41 16.78 -6.33
N GLU A 226 17.51 16.27 -5.11
CA GLU A 226 18.43 16.83 -4.09
C GLU A 226 19.90 16.56 -4.39
N GLN A 227 20.21 15.50 -5.16
CA GLN A 227 21.59 15.05 -5.44
C GLN A 227 22.11 15.60 -6.76
N ASP A 228 21.23 15.86 -7.74
CA ASP A 228 21.59 16.34 -9.08
C ASP A 228 20.62 17.43 -9.53
N ALA A 229 21.10 18.67 -9.58
CA ALA A 229 20.28 19.83 -9.94
C ALA A 229 19.80 19.83 -11.41
N SER A 230 20.34 18.96 -12.27
CA SER A 230 19.88 18.78 -13.66
C SER A 230 18.66 17.88 -13.75
N LEU A 231 18.29 17.20 -12.65
CA LEU A 231 17.19 16.26 -12.59
C LEU A 231 16.02 16.80 -11.74
N VAL A 232 14.84 16.29 -12.06
CA VAL A 232 13.65 16.37 -11.22
C VAL A 232 13.26 14.96 -10.77
N THR A 233 12.57 14.90 -9.64
CA THR A 233 12.05 13.66 -9.07
C THR A 233 10.54 13.65 -9.25
N GLY A 234 10.01 12.57 -9.74
CA GLY A 234 8.58 12.35 -9.88
C GLY A 234 8.15 10.96 -9.44
N ARG A 235 6.86 10.70 -9.52
CA ARG A 235 6.27 9.47 -9.06
C ARG A 235 5.26 8.90 -10.05
N LEU A 236 5.35 7.60 -10.29
CA LEU A 236 4.38 6.83 -11.06
C LEU A 236 3.08 6.62 -10.27
N SER A 237 2.00 6.27 -10.97
CA SER A 237 0.74 5.88 -10.33
C SER A 237 0.91 4.68 -9.38
N ASN A 238 1.80 3.74 -9.69
CA ASN A 238 2.14 2.58 -8.87
C ASN A 238 3.05 2.89 -7.67
N ASN A 239 3.32 4.17 -7.40
CA ASN A 239 4.15 4.70 -6.32
C ASN A 239 5.68 4.61 -6.52
N SER A 240 6.17 4.13 -7.66
CA SER A 240 7.61 4.09 -7.95
C SER A 240 8.16 5.49 -8.26
N VAL A 241 9.39 5.75 -7.80
CA VAL A 241 10.10 7.01 -8.01
C VAL A 241 10.78 7.00 -9.39
N VAL A 242 10.79 8.16 -10.05
CA VAL A 242 11.47 8.37 -11.32
C VAL A 242 12.30 9.65 -11.23
N HIS A 243 13.58 9.57 -11.61
CA HIS A 243 14.46 10.72 -11.81
C HIS A 243 14.63 10.94 -13.30
N LEU A 244 14.44 12.17 -13.76
CA LEU A 244 14.54 12.53 -15.18
C LEU A 244 15.11 13.94 -15.35
N PRO A 245 15.75 14.25 -16.50
CA PRO A 245 16.17 15.61 -16.81
C PRO A 245 14.98 16.57 -16.78
N GLY A 246 15.11 17.69 -16.10
CA GLY A 246 14.02 18.65 -15.99
C GLY A 246 14.36 19.89 -15.19
N THR A 247 13.39 20.78 -15.15
CA THR A 247 13.48 22.09 -14.51
C THR A 247 12.33 22.28 -13.52
N GLU A 248 12.48 23.24 -12.62
CA GLU A 248 11.54 23.51 -11.52
C GLU A 248 10.11 23.82 -11.98
N ASP A 249 9.95 24.39 -13.18
CA ASP A 249 8.66 24.70 -13.75
C ASP A 249 7.84 23.45 -14.14
N MET A 250 8.45 22.26 -14.09
CA MET A 250 7.77 20.98 -14.30
C MET A 250 7.09 20.47 -13.01
N ILE A 251 7.41 20.99 -11.85
CA ILE A 251 6.82 20.57 -10.57
C ILE A 251 5.31 20.77 -10.61
N GLY A 252 4.56 19.77 -10.16
CA GLY A 252 3.09 19.72 -10.22
C GLY A 252 2.52 19.28 -11.56
N LYS A 253 3.35 19.10 -12.60
CA LYS A 253 2.89 18.62 -13.91
C LYS A 253 2.98 17.10 -14.02
N ILE A 254 2.04 16.52 -14.78
CA ILE A 254 2.08 15.11 -15.15
C ILE A 254 2.63 15.01 -16.56
N VAL A 255 3.72 14.26 -16.72
CA VAL A 255 4.41 14.09 -18.00
C VAL A 255 4.58 12.60 -18.34
N ASN A 256 4.59 12.27 -19.62
CA ASN A 256 4.87 10.92 -20.08
C ASN A 256 6.38 10.71 -20.20
N VAL A 257 6.91 9.73 -19.49
CA VAL A 257 8.35 9.46 -19.40
C VAL A 257 8.63 8.02 -19.82
N LYS A 258 9.60 7.82 -20.69
CA LYS A 258 10.12 6.50 -21.01
C LYS A 258 11.10 6.08 -19.93
N LEU A 259 10.83 4.97 -19.25
CA LEU A 259 11.70 4.42 -18.21
C LEU A 259 12.91 3.76 -18.89
N LEU A 260 14.07 4.35 -18.75
CA LEU A 260 15.30 3.90 -19.44
C LEU A 260 16.03 2.81 -18.67
N GLU A 261 16.11 2.95 -17.35
CA GLU A 261 16.85 2.04 -16.47
C GLU A 261 16.19 1.95 -15.09
N CYS A 262 16.10 0.73 -14.56
CA CYS A 262 15.68 0.47 -13.18
C CYS A 262 16.92 0.38 -12.28
N LYS A 263 17.00 1.22 -11.26
CA LYS A 263 18.07 1.26 -10.25
C LYS A 263 17.64 0.60 -8.92
N GLY A 264 16.75 -0.37 -8.97
CA GLY A 264 16.19 -1.07 -7.80
C GLY A 264 15.03 -0.32 -7.16
N PHE A 265 15.27 0.84 -6.58
CA PHE A 265 14.23 1.62 -5.86
C PHE A 265 13.65 2.78 -6.67
N TYR A 266 14.25 3.12 -7.79
CA TYR A 266 13.81 4.19 -8.67
C TYR A 266 14.17 3.89 -10.13
N TYR A 267 13.61 4.67 -11.04
CA TYR A 267 13.93 4.61 -12.47
C TYR A 267 14.63 5.89 -12.91
N MET A 268 15.47 5.74 -13.93
CA MET A 268 15.91 6.85 -14.76
C MET A 268 14.99 6.96 -15.97
N GLY A 269 14.56 8.19 -16.30
CA GLY A 269 13.67 8.48 -17.42
C GLY A 269 14.22 9.55 -18.36
#